data_2873cc194020a0c46ca829575b11cdd8
#
_entry.id   2873cc194020a0c46ca829575b11cdd8
#
_cell.length_a   1.000
_cell.length_b   1.000
_cell.length_c   1.000
_cell.angle_alpha   90.00
_cell.angle_beta   90.00
_cell.angle_gamma   90.00
#
_symmetry.space_group_name_H-M   'P 1'
#
loop_
_entity.id
_entity.type
_entity.pdbx_description
1 polymer ?
#
loop_
_entity_poly.entity_id
_entity_poly.type
_entity_poly.pdbx_seq_one_letter_code
_entity_poly.pdbx_strand_id
1 'polypeptide(L)'
;MWLHLTARAAAAAPFRLTGDSDLDISMWCVFAAFMLIYLPRLPAIRATLTAEGHVDIANPRLQQARLSGLAGRAQAAHLNSVEAFAPFAAAVWVAHYAGVDGTLRDGLGLIFVAARFGFIACYLADLNPWRTVVWSVGFAAVIALFVAAAVA
;
A
#
# COMPACT_ATOMS: atom_id res chain seq x y z
N MET A 1 -4.81 37.10 -42.77
CA MET A 1 -5.64 35.91 -42.54
C MET A 1 -5.16 35.27 -41.25
N TRP A 2 -5.71 35.71 -40.09
CA TRP A 2 -5.31 35.28 -38.74
C TRP A 2 -6.21 34.15 -38.30
N LEU A 3 -5.60 32.97 -38.09
CA LEU A 3 -6.26 31.78 -37.54
C LEU A 3 -6.60 32.03 -36.07
N HIS A 4 -7.88 32.04 -35.75
CA HIS A 4 -8.39 32.02 -34.39
C HIS A 4 -8.13 30.65 -33.75
N LEU A 5 -7.05 30.52 -32.99
CA LEU A 5 -6.87 29.45 -32.03
C LEU A 5 -7.74 29.77 -30.81
N THR A 6 -8.96 29.29 -30.81
CA THR A 6 -9.78 29.26 -29.59
C THR A 6 -9.20 28.20 -28.66
N ALA A 7 -8.32 28.65 -27.77
CA ALA A 7 -7.94 27.85 -26.60
C ALA A 7 -9.20 27.60 -25.76
N ARG A 8 -9.74 26.39 -25.86
CA ARG A 8 -10.72 25.91 -24.91
C ARG A 8 -9.99 25.75 -23.58
N ALA A 9 -10.06 26.78 -22.74
CA ALA A 9 -9.70 26.67 -21.33
C ALA A 9 -10.65 25.64 -20.73
N ALA A 10 -10.18 24.43 -20.54
CA ALA A 10 -10.84 23.46 -19.69
C ALA A 10 -10.94 24.12 -18.31
N ALA A 11 -12.13 24.63 -17.97
CA ALA A 11 -12.40 25.12 -16.64
C ALA A 11 -12.15 23.95 -15.68
N ALA A 12 -11.06 24.01 -14.93
CA ALA A 12 -10.84 23.09 -13.83
C ALA A 12 -12.09 23.12 -12.97
N ALA A 13 -12.79 22.00 -12.87
CA ALA A 13 -13.95 21.89 -12.00
C ALA A 13 -13.51 22.32 -10.60
N PRO A 14 -14.26 23.22 -9.93
CA PRO A 14 -13.87 23.68 -8.61
C PRO A 14 -13.78 22.45 -7.71
N PHE A 15 -12.69 22.35 -6.94
CA PHE A 15 -12.52 21.35 -5.89
C PHE A 15 -13.74 21.46 -4.96
N ARG A 16 -14.72 20.60 -5.15
CA ARG A 16 -15.88 20.50 -4.27
C ARG A 16 -15.50 19.64 -3.09
N LEU A 17 -15.35 20.27 -1.94
CA LEU A 17 -15.59 19.60 -0.66
C LEU A 17 -17.12 19.36 -0.58
N THR A 18 -17.63 18.41 -1.37
CA THR A 18 -19.02 17.98 -1.24
C THR A 18 -19.14 17.22 0.06
N GLY A 19 -20.01 17.68 0.94
CA GLY A 19 -20.24 17.11 2.26
C GLY A 19 -20.92 15.73 2.31
N ASP A 20 -20.91 14.98 1.22
CA ASP A 20 -21.16 13.54 1.20
C ASP A 20 -19.81 12.86 1.37
N SER A 21 -19.45 12.65 2.64
CA SER A 21 -18.16 12.11 3.09
C SER A 21 -18.09 10.59 3.05
N ASP A 22 -18.75 9.96 2.08
CA ASP A 22 -18.54 8.55 1.87
C ASP A 22 -17.22 8.38 1.11
N LEU A 23 -16.16 8.12 1.89
CA LEU A 23 -14.88 7.75 1.32
C LEU A 23 -15.09 6.52 0.44
N ASP A 24 -14.64 6.58 -0.80
CA ASP A 24 -14.62 5.44 -1.71
C ASP A 24 -13.92 4.23 -1.06
N ILE A 25 -14.31 3.02 -1.45
CA ILE A 25 -13.70 1.78 -0.94
C ILE A 25 -12.17 1.81 -1.14
N SER A 26 -11.70 2.35 -2.26
CA SER A 26 -10.27 2.50 -2.53
C SER A 26 -9.55 3.38 -1.49
N MET A 27 -10.18 4.41 -0.96
CA MET A 27 -9.62 5.23 0.12
C MET A 27 -9.57 4.46 1.45
N TRP A 28 -10.60 3.67 1.75
CA TRP A 28 -10.57 2.75 2.89
C TRP A 28 -9.50 1.67 2.72
N CYS A 29 -9.20 1.23 1.49
CA CYS A 29 -8.09 0.34 1.19
C CYS A 29 -6.74 0.99 1.54
N VAL A 30 -6.57 2.31 1.34
CA VAL A 30 -5.36 3.02 1.78
C VAL A 30 -5.22 2.96 3.29
N PHE A 31 -6.32 3.20 4.04
CA PHE A 31 -6.29 3.06 5.50
C PHE A 31 -5.98 1.61 5.93
N ALA A 32 -6.60 0.62 5.29
CA ALA A 32 -6.32 -0.79 5.58
C ALA A 32 -4.85 -1.15 5.29
N ALA A 33 -4.29 -0.68 4.18
CA ALA A 33 -2.87 -0.86 3.85
C ALA A 33 -1.94 -0.22 4.89
N PHE A 34 -2.29 0.97 5.40
CA PHE A 34 -1.58 1.60 6.50
C PHE A 34 -1.60 0.72 7.76
N MET A 35 -2.75 0.17 8.13
CA MET A 35 -2.85 -0.73 9.29
C MET A 35 -2.04 -2.02 9.10
N LEU A 36 -1.98 -2.55 7.87
CA LEU A 36 -1.18 -3.73 7.54
C LEU A 36 0.33 -3.51 7.69
N ILE A 37 0.83 -2.27 7.71
CA ILE A 37 2.23 -1.98 8.04
C ILE A 37 2.57 -2.49 9.45
N TYR A 38 1.65 -2.31 10.40
CA TYR A 38 1.88 -2.61 11.81
C TYR A 38 1.52 -4.05 12.19
N LEU A 39 0.73 -4.74 11.37
CA LEU A 39 0.32 -6.12 11.66
C LEU A 39 1.52 -7.05 11.92
N PRO A 40 2.57 -7.12 11.08
CA PRO A 40 3.73 -7.97 11.35
C PRO A 40 4.61 -7.45 12.50
N ARG A 41 4.42 -6.21 12.94
CA ARG A 41 5.19 -5.64 14.05
C ARG A 41 4.90 -6.35 15.37
N LEU A 42 3.67 -6.79 15.60
CA LEU A 42 3.28 -7.50 16.83
C LEU A 42 4.04 -8.82 17.02
N PRO A 43 4.03 -9.77 16.05
CA PRO A 43 4.83 -10.99 16.18
C PRO A 43 6.34 -10.71 16.22
N ALA A 44 6.83 -9.66 15.54
CA ALA A 44 8.24 -9.27 15.62
C ALA A 44 8.63 -8.90 17.04
N ILE A 45 7.86 -8.03 17.72
CA ILE A 45 8.11 -7.61 19.10
C ILE A 45 8.04 -8.82 20.05
N ARG A 46 6.98 -9.65 19.93
CA ARG A 46 6.87 -10.84 20.78
C ARG A 46 8.05 -11.79 20.61
N ALA A 47 8.46 -12.06 19.38
CA ALA A 47 9.59 -12.95 19.12
C ALA A 47 10.91 -12.35 19.61
N THR A 48 11.10 -11.03 19.52
CA THR A 48 12.26 -10.34 20.10
C THR A 48 12.30 -10.47 21.61
N LEU A 49 11.17 -10.20 22.28
CA LEU A 49 11.06 -10.35 23.73
C LEU A 49 11.33 -11.79 24.19
N THR A 50 10.87 -12.78 23.42
CA THR A 50 11.11 -14.19 23.74
C THR A 50 12.58 -14.58 23.56
N ALA A 51 13.24 -14.06 22.51
CA ALA A 51 14.62 -14.41 22.19
C ALA A 51 15.67 -13.65 23.02
N GLU A 52 15.43 -12.36 23.30
CA GLU A 52 16.42 -11.46 23.91
C GLU A 52 15.99 -10.91 25.28
N GLY A 53 14.76 -11.19 25.71
CA GLY A 53 14.22 -10.75 27.00
C GLY A 53 13.83 -9.27 27.07
N HIS A 54 14.25 -8.44 26.12
CA HIS A 54 13.96 -7.01 26.09
C HIS A 54 13.91 -6.43 24.68
N VAL A 55 13.35 -5.24 24.54
CA VAL A 55 13.43 -4.41 23.33
C VAL A 55 14.43 -3.29 23.60
N ASP A 56 15.50 -3.21 22.82
CA ASP A 56 16.50 -2.14 22.92
C ASP A 56 15.92 -0.85 22.33
N ILE A 57 15.49 0.06 23.21
CA ILE A 57 14.95 1.37 22.84
C ILE A 57 16.06 2.34 22.44
N ALA A 58 17.28 2.15 22.97
CA ALA A 58 18.41 3.03 22.67
C ALA A 58 18.98 2.78 21.26
N ASN A 59 19.07 1.51 20.85
CA ASN A 59 19.62 1.12 19.56
C ASN A 59 18.70 0.16 18.77
N PRO A 60 17.45 0.54 18.51
CA PRO A 60 16.45 -0.38 17.97
C PRO A 60 16.83 -0.94 16.60
N ARG A 61 17.52 -0.16 15.76
CA ARG A 61 17.95 -0.60 14.43
C ARG A 61 19.04 -1.66 14.47
N LEU A 62 19.95 -1.56 15.43
CA LEU A 62 21.00 -2.58 15.63
C LEU A 62 20.40 -3.89 16.13
N GLN A 63 19.43 -3.83 17.04
CA GLN A 63 18.69 -5.01 17.47
C GLN A 63 17.92 -5.64 16.32
N GLN A 64 17.15 -4.85 15.56
CA GLN A 64 16.38 -5.33 14.40
C GLN A 64 17.26 -6.02 13.34
N ALA A 65 18.47 -5.53 13.11
CA ALA A 65 19.40 -6.10 12.12
C ALA A 65 19.91 -7.50 12.51
N ARG A 66 19.84 -7.88 13.80
CA ARG A 66 20.26 -9.20 14.29
C ARG A 66 19.13 -10.21 14.39
N LEU A 67 17.88 -9.78 14.16
CA LEU A 67 16.72 -10.67 14.25
C LEU A 67 16.79 -11.79 13.22
N SER A 68 16.50 -13.00 13.66
CA SER A 68 16.46 -14.20 12.83
C SER A 68 15.15 -14.98 13.02
N GLY A 69 14.95 -16.05 12.28
CA GLY A 69 13.76 -16.88 12.39
C GLY A 69 12.47 -16.07 12.18
N LEU A 70 11.47 -16.30 13.01
CA LEU A 70 10.17 -15.61 12.91
C LEU A 70 10.29 -14.09 13.14
N ALA A 71 11.13 -13.64 14.08
CA ALA A 71 11.34 -12.22 14.35
C ALA A 71 11.92 -11.50 13.13
N GLY A 72 12.93 -12.08 12.49
CA GLY A 72 13.54 -11.55 11.27
C GLY A 72 12.55 -11.51 10.10
N ARG A 73 11.77 -12.58 9.90
CA ARG A 73 10.73 -12.61 8.87
C ARG A 73 9.65 -11.56 9.12
N ALA A 74 9.19 -11.42 10.34
CA ALA A 74 8.19 -10.41 10.70
C ALA A 74 8.71 -8.98 10.51
N GLN A 75 9.97 -8.73 10.87
CA GLN A 75 10.63 -7.44 10.62
C GLN A 75 10.75 -7.15 9.12
N ALA A 76 11.13 -8.14 8.31
CA ALA A 76 11.23 -7.99 6.86
C ALA A 76 9.85 -7.74 6.21
N ALA A 77 8.79 -8.42 6.68
CA ALA A 77 7.42 -8.19 6.23
C ALA A 77 6.95 -6.76 6.57
N HIS A 78 7.28 -6.27 7.77
CA HIS A 78 7.01 -4.89 8.17
C HIS A 78 7.68 -3.88 7.23
N LEU A 79 8.98 -4.01 7.00
CA LEU A 79 9.73 -3.08 6.13
C LEU A 79 9.18 -3.07 4.69
N ASN A 80 8.91 -4.25 4.13
CA ASN A 80 8.32 -4.33 2.80
C ASN A 80 6.89 -3.74 2.76
N SER A 81 6.13 -3.80 3.85
CA SER A 81 4.82 -3.16 3.92
C SER A 81 4.93 -1.63 3.92
N VAL A 82 5.94 -1.07 4.58
CA VAL A 82 6.26 0.38 4.51
C VAL A 82 6.59 0.79 3.08
N GLU A 83 7.45 0.02 2.40
CA GLU A 83 7.86 0.30 1.01
C GLU A 83 6.69 0.24 0.03
N ALA A 84 5.78 -0.71 0.20
CA ALA A 84 4.63 -0.90 -0.69
C ALA A 84 3.51 0.12 -0.46
N PHE A 85 3.41 0.71 0.73
CA PHE A 85 2.35 1.62 1.11
C PHE A 85 2.34 2.92 0.30
N ALA A 86 3.48 3.59 0.19
CA ALA A 86 3.56 4.90 -0.46
C ALA A 86 3.20 4.84 -1.96
N PRO A 87 3.73 3.90 -2.78
CA PRO A 87 3.32 3.76 -4.16
C PRO A 87 1.82 3.45 -4.31
N PHE A 88 1.26 2.61 -3.44
CA PHE A 88 -0.16 2.28 -3.47
C PHE A 88 -1.03 3.50 -3.15
N ALA A 89 -0.74 4.20 -2.05
CA ALA A 89 -1.49 5.40 -1.67
C ALA A 89 -1.43 6.47 -2.77
N ALA A 90 -0.25 6.67 -3.37
CA ALA A 90 -0.08 7.58 -4.50
C ALA A 90 -0.90 7.14 -5.72
N ALA A 91 -0.91 5.85 -6.07
CA ALA A 91 -1.64 5.32 -7.21
C ALA A 91 -3.16 5.49 -7.04
N VAL A 92 -3.70 5.19 -5.84
CA VAL A 92 -5.13 5.41 -5.53
C VAL A 92 -5.49 6.89 -5.65
N TRP A 93 -4.65 7.77 -5.09
CA TRP A 93 -4.88 9.21 -5.14
C TRP A 93 -4.84 9.76 -6.57
N VAL A 94 -3.84 9.36 -7.37
CA VAL A 94 -3.71 9.76 -8.77
C VAL A 94 -4.89 9.25 -9.61
N ALA A 95 -5.29 7.99 -9.41
CA ALA A 95 -6.44 7.40 -10.10
C ALA A 95 -7.75 8.10 -9.73
N HIS A 96 -7.93 8.46 -8.46
CA HIS A 96 -9.09 9.26 -8.02
C HIS A 96 -9.11 10.63 -8.68
N TYR A 97 -7.99 11.34 -8.67
CA TYR A 97 -7.86 12.67 -9.25
C TYR A 97 -8.06 12.68 -10.78
N ALA A 98 -7.56 11.64 -11.47
CA ALA A 98 -7.73 11.46 -12.92
C ALA A 98 -9.16 11.08 -13.32
N GLY A 99 -10.05 10.79 -12.37
CA GLY A 99 -11.43 10.41 -12.66
C GLY A 99 -11.60 8.96 -13.14
N VAL A 100 -10.66 8.07 -12.77
CA VAL A 100 -10.79 6.63 -13.05
C VAL A 100 -12.09 6.10 -12.45
N ASP A 101 -12.79 5.24 -13.21
CA ASP A 101 -14.02 4.60 -12.76
C ASP A 101 -13.89 4.01 -11.34
N GLY A 102 -14.87 4.32 -10.49
CA GLY A 102 -14.86 3.95 -9.08
C GLY A 102 -14.79 2.44 -8.87
N THR A 103 -15.53 1.66 -9.67
CA THR A 103 -15.55 0.19 -9.56
C THR A 103 -14.18 -0.42 -9.85
N LEU A 104 -13.49 0.09 -10.87
CA LEU A 104 -12.14 -0.35 -11.22
C LEU A 104 -11.14 0.01 -10.11
N ARG A 105 -11.19 1.25 -9.64
CA ARG A 105 -10.31 1.75 -8.57
C ARG A 105 -10.49 0.97 -7.27
N ASP A 106 -11.74 0.71 -6.88
CA ASP A 106 -12.10 -0.04 -5.69
C ASP A 106 -11.67 -1.51 -5.79
N GLY A 107 -11.91 -2.13 -6.95
CA GLY A 107 -11.49 -3.51 -7.21
C GLY A 107 -9.98 -3.67 -7.11
N LEU A 108 -9.19 -2.78 -7.72
CA LEU A 108 -7.72 -2.80 -7.64
C LEU A 108 -7.22 -2.51 -6.23
N GLY A 109 -7.89 -1.63 -5.48
CA GLY A 109 -7.60 -1.37 -4.07
C GLY A 109 -7.79 -2.61 -3.20
N LEU A 110 -8.90 -3.31 -3.37
CA LEU A 110 -9.20 -4.57 -2.65
C LEU A 110 -8.19 -5.67 -3.00
N ILE A 111 -7.84 -5.81 -4.29
CA ILE A 111 -6.81 -6.77 -4.73
C ILE A 111 -5.48 -6.48 -4.05
N PHE A 112 -5.07 -5.21 -3.99
CA PHE A 112 -3.83 -4.83 -3.30
C PHE A 112 -3.86 -5.22 -1.82
N VAL A 113 -4.92 -4.85 -1.09
CA VAL A 113 -5.04 -5.15 0.35
C VAL A 113 -5.02 -6.65 0.61
N ALA A 114 -5.77 -7.45 -0.18
CA ALA A 114 -5.77 -8.90 -0.08
C ALA A 114 -4.38 -9.49 -0.37
N ALA A 115 -3.69 -9.01 -1.40
CA ALA A 115 -2.33 -9.41 -1.73
C ALA A 115 -1.35 -9.05 -0.60
N ARG A 116 -1.46 -7.89 0.03
CA ARG A 116 -0.62 -7.50 1.16
C ARG A 116 -0.84 -8.37 2.38
N PHE A 117 -2.09 -8.69 2.69
CA PHE A 117 -2.40 -9.63 3.77
C PHE A 117 -1.81 -11.02 3.50
N GLY A 118 -2.01 -11.55 2.28
CA GLY A 118 -1.43 -12.83 1.86
C GLY A 118 0.10 -12.82 1.90
N PHE A 119 0.74 -11.72 1.49
CA PHE A 119 2.19 -11.56 1.56
C PHE A 119 2.72 -11.67 3.01
N ILE A 120 2.07 -10.96 3.94
CA ILE A 120 2.44 -11.01 5.36
C ILE A 120 2.28 -12.44 5.89
N ALA A 121 1.16 -13.11 5.58
CA ALA A 121 0.91 -14.49 5.99
C ALA A 121 1.99 -15.46 5.44
N CYS A 122 2.29 -15.37 4.14
CA CYS A 122 3.34 -16.18 3.52
C CYS A 122 4.73 -15.91 4.13
N TYR A 123 5.01 -14.65 4.47
CA TYR A 123 6.28 -14.29 5.10
C TYR A 123 6.43 -14.91 6.50
N LEU A 124 5.39 -14.80 7.33
CA LEU A 124 5.40 -15.37 8.67
C LEU A 124 5.46 -16.90 8.65
N ALA A 125 4.76 -17.53 7.71
CA ALA A 125 4.73 -18.98 7.53
C ALA A 125 5.93 -19.54 6.75
N ASP A 126 6.88 -18.69 6.29
CA ASP A 126 8.07 -19.08 5.50
C ASP A 126 7.75 -19.75 4.14
N LEU A 127 6.67 -19.32 3.51
CA LEU A 127 6.22 -19.84 2.21
C LEU A 127 6.88 -19.05 1.06
N ASN A 128 8.17 -19.30 0.79
CA ASN A 128 8.99 -18.52 -0.11
C ASN A 128 8.42 -18.33 -1.54
N PRO A 129 8.02 -19.36 -2.30
CA PRO A 129 7.52 -19.12 -3.65
C PRO A 129 6.21 -18.33 -3.68
N TRP A 130 5.28 -18.64 -2.78
CA TRP A 130 3.98 -17.96 -2.72
C TRP A 130 4.09 -16.49 -2.31
N ARG A 131 5.04 -16.15 -1.46
CA ARG A 131 5.35 -14.78 -1.08
C ARG A 131 5.61 -13.90 -2.30
N THR A 132 6.43 -14.37 -3.24
CA THR A 132 6.75 -13.62 -4.46
C THR A 132 5.53 -13.48 -5.37
N VAL A 133 4.71 -14.53 -5.50
CA VAL A 133 3.49 -14.50 -6.30
C VAL A 133 2.51 -13.43 -5.78
N VAL A 134 2.18 -13.47 -4.49
CA VAL A 134 1.23 -12.49 -3.93
C VAL A 134 1.80 -11.07 -3.92
N TRP A 135 3.11 -10.91 -3.75
CA TRP A 135 3.77 -9.61 -3.91
C TRP A 135 3.57 -9.07 -5.32
N SER A 136 3.79 -9.90 -6.33
CA SER A 136 3.63 -9.51 -7.75
C SER A 136 2.19 -9.12 -8.08
N VAL A 137 1.20 -9.80 -7.49
CA VAL A 137 -0.22 -9.42 -7.65
C VAL A 137 -0.47 -8.02 -7.08
N GLY A 138 0.00 -7.74 -5.87
CA GLY A 138 -0.13 -6.40 -5.27
C GLY A 138 0.57 -5.32 -6.09
N PHE A 139 1.78 -5.60 -6.57
CA PHE A 139 2.53 -4.68 -7.42
C PHE A 139 1.82 -4.41 -8.75
N ALA A 140 1.27 -5.47 -9.40
CA ALA A 140 0.50 -5.34 -10.62
C ALA A 140 -0.75 -4.46 -10.43
N ALA A 141 -1.44 -4.56 -9.28
CA ALA A 141 -2.58 -3.70 -8.97
C ALA A 141 -2.17 -2.21 -8.88
N VAL A 142 -1.02 -1.90 -8.30
CA VAL A 142 -0.47 -0.53 -8.26
C VAL A 142 -0.18 -0.02 -9.66
N ILE A 143 0.48 -0.82 -10.50
CA ILE A 143 0.76 -0.45 -11.89
C ILE A 143 -0.53 -0.23 -12.66
N ALA A 144 -1.53 -1.12 -12.49
CA ALA A 144 -2.82 -1.00 -13.16
C ALA A 144 -3.56 0.31 -12.78
N LEU A 145 -3.48 0.75 -11.52
CA LEU A 145 -4.04 2.04 -11.09
C LEU A 145 -3.36 3.21 -11.80
N PHE A 146 -2.03 3.23 -11.89
CA PHE A 146 -1.32 4.28 -12.61
C PHE A 146 -1.60 4.27 -14.12
N VAL A 147 -1.67 3.08 -14.72
CA VAL A 147 -2.02 2.97 -16.15
C VAL A 147 -3.45 3.44 -16.40
N ALA A 148 -4.41 3.03 -15.57
CA ALA A 148 -5.79 3.50 -15.68
C ALA A 148 -5.88 5.02 -15.57
N ALA A 149 -5.12 5.63 -14.64
CA ALA A 149 -5.07 7.08 -14.50
C ALA A 149 -4.44 7.80 -15.71
N ALA A 150 -3.49 7.14 -16.39
CA ALA A 150 -2.83 7.73 -17.55
C ALA A 150 -3.70 7.73 -18.82
N VAL A 151 -4.76 6.91 -18.86
CA VAL A 151 -5.68 6.78 -20.01
C VAL A 151 -7.11 7.27 -19.72
N ALA A 152 -7.39 7.73 -18.49
CA ALA A 152 -8.66 8.34 -18.11
C ALA A 152 -8.73 9.80 -18.60
#